data_e6e373b96fb1aa520f70459ac8c45b8b
#
_entry.id   e6e373b96fb1aa520f70459ac8c45b8b
#
_cell.length_a   1.000
_cell.length_b   1.000
_cell.length_c   1.000
_cell.angle_alpha   90.00
_cell.angle_beta   90.00
_cell.angle_gamma   90.00
#
_symmetry.space_group_name_H-M   'P 1'
#
loop_
_entity.id
_entity.type
_entity.pdbx_description
1 polymer ?
#
loop_
_entity_poly.entity_id
_entity_poly.type
_entity_poly.pdbx_seq_one_letter_code
_entity_poly.pdbx_strand_id
1 'polypeptide(L)'
;MRTKTLSIAAAIMALFFIGTSCSNKQKNTEETATTEQTTGAMEIDDLLANAESLTDQEVTIEGVCTHACKHGATKIFLMGSDDTQTIRVEAAKLGSFDTKCVNSIVRVTGTLKEQRVDEAYLQQWESRLKATAAEKHGE
;
A
#
# COMPACT_ATOMS: atom_id res chain seq x y z
N MET A 1 31.63 40.49 -38.22
CA MET A 1 33.10 40.56 -38.03
C MET A 1 33.60 39.41 -37.18
N ARG A 2 34.47 38.65 -37.80
CA ARG A 2 35.55 37.78 -37.27
C ARG A 2 35.12 36.72 -36.25
N THR A 3 34.85 35.48 -36.73
CA THR A 3 35.80 34.36 -36.86
C THR A 3 36.88 34.27 -35.79
N LYS A 4 36.86 33.14 -35.05
CA LYS A 4 38.05 32.29 -34.96
C LYS A 4 37.64 30.92 -34.40
N THR A 5 37.70 29.97 -35.29
CA THR A 5 37.90 28.52 -35.10
C THR A 5 39.20 28.26 -34.36
N LEU A 6 39.19 27.25 -33.50
CA LEU A 6 40.37 26.38 -33.37
C LEU A 6 39.94 24.97 -32.93
N SER A 7 40.12 24.03 -33.83
CA SER A 7 40.18 22.61 -33.62
C SER A 7 41.52 22.19 -32.99
N ILE A 8 41.54 21.13 -32.24
CA ILE A 8 42.60 20.13 -32.05
C ILE A 8 41.94 19.02 -31.18
N ALA A 9 41.58 17.91 -31.64
CA ALA A 9 42.21 16.69 -32.17
C ALA A 9 43.01 15.87 -31.13
N ALA A 10 42.60 14.60 -31.00
CA ALA A 10 43.36 13.38 -30.63
C ALA A 10 43.81 13.24 -29.15
N ALA A 11 43.71 12.11 -28.49
CA ALA A 11 43.96 10.74 -28.85
C ALA A 11 43.48 9.79 -27.73
N ILE A 12 42.86 8.72 -28.11
CA ILE A 12 43.06 7.29 -27.76
C ILE A 12 43.95 7.01 -26.53
N MET A 13 43.40 6.29 -25.55
CA MET A 13 44.01 5.05 -25.03
C MET A 13 43.01 4.22 -24.25
N ALA A 14 42.83 3.01 -24.74
CA ALA A 14 42.18 1.88 -24.10
C ALA A 14 43.10 1.33 -23.00
N LEU A 15 42.52 0.97 -21.88
CA LEU A 15 43.12 -0.03 -20.99
C LEU A 15 42.04 -0.80 -20.29
N PHE A 16 41.94 -2.06 -20.64
CA PHE A 16 41.25 -3.14 -19.94
C PHE A 16 41.80 -3.27 -18.52
N PHE A 17 40.93 -3.34 -17.55
CA PHE A 17 41.22 -4.13 -16.36
C PHE A 17 39.97 -4.91 -15.91
N ILE A 18 40.09 -6.20 -16.12
CA ILE A 18 39.30 -7.26 -15.51
C ILE A 18 39.73 -7.30 -14.03
N GLY A 19 38.78 -7.19 -13.15
CA GLY A 19 39.02 -7.33 -11.72
C GLY A 19 37.80 -7.90 -11.01
N THR A 20 37.71 -9.21 -11.01
CA THR A 20 36.86 -10.01 -10.11
C THR A 20 37.29 -9.73 -8.67
N SER A 21 36.38 -9.32 -7.79
CA SER A 21 36.46 -9.73 -6.38
C SER A 21 35.16 -9.51 -5.65
N CYS A 22 34.70 -10.58 -5.10
CA CYS A 22 33.64 -10.67 -4.09
C CYS A 22 34.04 -9.98 -2.80
N SER A 23 33.06 -9.57 -2.09
CA SER A 23 32.97 -9.57 -0.63
C SER A 23 32.70 -8.24 0.04
N ASN A 24 31.52 -8.23 0.63
CA ASN A 24 31.26 -7.85 2.01
C ASN A 24 31.08 -6.36 2.39
N LYS A 25 29.80 -6.08 2.71
CA LYS A 25 29.36 -5.37 3.93
C LYS A 25 29.76 -3.90 4.11
N GLN A 26 28.74 -3.13 4.20
CA GLN A 26 28.48 -2.05 5.16
C GLN A 26 27.95 -0.76 4.54
N LYS A 27 26.63 -0.56 4.78
CA LYS A 27 26.05 0.57 5.50
C LYS A 27 26.53 1.98 5.11
N ASN A 28 25.69 2.72 4.47
CA ASN A 28 25.12 3.97 4.96
C ASN A 28 24.32 4.67 3.84
N THR A 29 23.05 4.90 4.13
CA THR A 29 22.33 6.16 4.15
C THR A 29 22.74 7.19 3.09
N GLU A 30 21.87 7.40 2.13
CA GLU A 30 21.26 8.69 1.85
C GLU A 30 20.19 8.56 0.76
N GLU A 31 19.02 8.79 1.15
CA GLU A 31 17.90 9.47 0.59
C GLU A 31 18.13 10.04 -0.82
N THR A 32 17.48 9.43 -1.78
CA THR A 32 17.00 10.16 -2.95
C THR A 32 15.67 9.52 -3.34
N ALA A 33 14.60 10.24 -3.06
CA ALA A 33 13.27 9.93 -3.56
C ALA A 33 13.32 9.93 -5.09
N THR A 34 13.49 8.75 -5.65
CA THR A 34 13.20 8.51 -7.05
C THR A 34 11.89 7.74 -7.08
N THR A 35 10.86 8.43 -7.53
CA THR A 35 9.59 7.82 -7.92
C THR A 35 9.88 6.84 -9.06
N GLU A 36 10.31 5.64 -8.71
CA GLU A 36 10.19 4.50 -9.60
C GLU A 36 8.79 3.93 -9.37
N GLN A 37 7.97 4.02 -10.40
CA GLN A 37 6.78 3.21 -10.54
C GLN A 37 7.22 1.74 -10.53
N THR A 38 7.44 1.24 -9.35
CA THR A 38 7.61 -0.19 -9.13
C THR A 38 6.24 -0.81 -9.40
N THR A 39 6.15 -1.72 -10.33
CA THR A 39 5.01 -2.62 -10.58
C THR A 39 4.77 -3.57 -9.38
N GLY A 40 5.11 -3.13 -8.19
CA GLY A 40 4.91 -3.80 -6.92
C GLY A 40 3.69 -3.27 -6.18
N ALA A 41 3.12 -4.10 -5.31
CA ALA A 41 2.11 -3.66 -4.37
C ALA A 41 2.74 -2.67 -3.37
N MET A 42 1.98 -1.66 -2.98
CA MET A 42 2.33 -0.70 -1.94
C MET A 42 2.12 -1.34 -0.56
N GLU A 43 3.03 -1.08 0.38
CA GLU A 43 2.84 -1.48 1.76
C GLU A 43 1.69 -0.70 2.41
N ILE A 44 1.05 -1.29 3.41
CA ILE A 44 -0.09 -0.65 4.11
C ILE A 44 0.33 0.67 4.76
N ASP A 45 1.52 0.71 5.35
CA ASP A 45 2.06 1.90 6.01
C ASP A 45 2.23 3.07 5.02
N ASP A 46 2.76 2.79 3.84
CA ASP A 46 2.92 3.78 2.77
C ASP A 46 1.57 4.26 2.23
N LEU A 47 0.60 3.35 2.09
CA LEU A 47 -0.76 3.71 1.71
C LEU A 47 -1.38 4.67 2.72
N LEU A 48 -1.29 4.36 4.02
CA LEU A 48 -1.88 5.16 5.08
C LEU A 48 -1.20 6.52 5.22
N ALA A 49 0.13 6.59 5.05
CA ALA A 49 0.88 7.83 5.05
C ALA A 49 0.49 8.78 3.89
N ASN A 50 0.04 8.23 2.76
CA ASN A 50 -0.33 8.98 1.56
C ASN A 50 -1.83 8.94 1.25
N ALA A 51 -2.66 8.50 2.18
CA ALA A 51 -4.08 8.20 1.96
C ALA A 51 -4.88 9.39 1.39
N GLU A 52 -4.62 10.61 1.85
CA GLU A 52 -5.31 11.80 1.34
C GLU A 52 -5.11 12.01 -0.16
N SER A 53 -3.90 11.79 -0.65
CA SER A 53 -3.57 11.97 -2.07
C SER A 53 -4.05 10.80 -2.94
N LEU A 54 -4.24 9.63 -2.34
CA LEU A 54 -4.63 8.39 -3.02
C LEU A 54 -6.14 8.12 -2.95
N THR A 55 -6.89 8.93 -2.21
CA THR A 55 -8.36 8.79 -2.12
C THR A 55 -8.98 8.87 -3.50
N ASP A 56 -9.92 7.95 -3.78
CA ASP A 56 -10.61 7.75 -5.07
C ASP A 56 -9.72 7.24 -6.21
N GLN A 57 -8.48 6.89 -5.94
CA GLN A 57 -7.59 6.26 -6.91
C GLN A 57 -7.57 4.74 -6.76
N GLU A 58 -7.27 4.07 -7.87
CA GLU A 58 -7.00 2.64 -7.86
C GLU A 58 -5.57 2.41 -7.35
N VAL A 59 -5.45 1.55 -6.34
CA VAL A 59 -4.19 1.19 -5.70
C VAL A 59 -4.05 -0.32 -5.62
N THR A 60 -2.82 -0.81 -5.68
CA THR A 60 -2.50 -2.20 -5.37
C THR A 60 -1.69 -2.23 -4.09
N ILE A 61 -2.18 -2.94 -3.10
CA ILE A 61 -1.61 -3.00 -1.76
C ILE A 61 -1.31 -4.42 -1.34
N GLU A 62 -0.39 -4.57 -0.40
CA GLU A 62 -0.03 -5.85 0.19
C GLU A 62 0.07 -5.72 1.71
N GLY A 63 -0.46 -6.71 2.43
CA GLY A 63 -0.41 -6.74 3.88
C GLY A 63 -0.85 -8.07 4.44
N VAL A 64 -0.66 -8.27 5.75
CA VAL A 64 -1.09 -9.47 6.44
C VAL A 64 -2.59 -9.40 6.72
N CYS A 65 -3.35 -10.39 6.25
CA CYS A 65 -4.76 -10.50 6.57
C CYS A 65 -4.93 -10.99 8.01
N THR A 66 -5.42 -10.11 8.89
CA THR A 66 -5.62 -10.43 10.31
C THR A 66 -7.01 -10.95 10.62
N HIS A 67 -7.99 -10.58 9.81
CA HIS A 67 -9.38 -10.92 10.05
C HIS A 67 -10.20 -10.94 8.75
N ALA A 68 -11.14 -11.90 8.69
CA ALA A 68 -12.21 -11.95 7.69
C ALA A 68 -13.58 -11.91 8.38
N CYS A 69 -14.52 -11.13 7.85
CA CYS A 69 -15.85 -11.01 8.42
C CYS A 69 -16.59 -12.34 8.45
N LYS A 70 -17.15 -12.73 9.58
CA LYS A 70 -17.88 -13.99 9.77
C LYS A 70 -19.15 -14.11 8.92
N HIS A 71 -19.74 -12.97 8.53
CA HIS A 71 -20.96 -12.93 7.73
C HIS A 71 -20.61 -12.84 6.23
N GLY A 72 -20.30 -13.99 5.63
CA GLY A 72 -20.06 -14.12 4.20
C GLY A 72 -18.70 -13.64 3.71
N ALA A 73 -17.74 -13.37 4.61
CA ALA A 73 -16.39 -12.92 4.27
C ALA A 73 -16.35 -11.77 3.24
N THR A 74 -17.29 -10.85 3.33
CA THR A 74 -17.37 -9.68 2.43
C THR A 74 -16.36 -8.59 2.73
N LYS A 75 -15.67 -8.71 3.87
CA LYS A 75 -14.65 -7.77 4.36
C LYS A 75 -13.48 -8.52 4.95
N ILE A 76 -12.29 -8.05 4.66
CA ILE A 76 -11.04 -8.46 5.32
C ILE A 76 -10.32 -7.25 5.87
N PHE A 77 -9.40 -7.48 6.80
CA PHE A 77 -8.55 -6.45 7.37
C PHE A 77 -7.10 -6.81 7.09
N LEU A 78 -6.37 -5.90 6.46
CA LEU A 78 -4.96 -6.04 6.17
C LEU A 78 -4.17 -5.14 7.11
N MET A 79 -3.14 -5.69 7.72
CA MET A 79 -2.25 -5.01 8.67
C MET A 79 -0.90 -4.77 8.01
N GLY A 80 -0.32 -3.61 8.26
CA GLY A 80 1.03 -3.23 7.91
C GLY A 80 2.06 -3.66 8.95
N SER A 81 2.91 -2.74 9.38
CA SER A 81 3.98 -3.00 10.33
C SER A 81 3.49 -3.34 11.74
N ASP A 82 2.33 -2.82 12.14
CA ASP A 82 1.73 -3.08 13.44
C ASP A 82 0.18 -3.00 13.40
N ASP A 83 -0.47 -3.24 14.52
CA ASP A 83 -1.92 -3.29 14.65
C ASP A 83 -2.62 -1.92 14.55
N THR A 84 -1.87 -0.83 14.62
CA THR A 84 -2.38 0.54 14.37
C THR A 84 -2.44 0.86 12.89
N GLN A 85 -1.63 0.18 12.07
CA GLN A 85 -1.56 0.31 10.62
C GLN A 85 -2.45 -0.73 9.96
N THR A 86 -3.75 -0.49 9.97
CA THR A 86 -4.74 -1.44 9.46
C THR A 86 -5.69 -0.79 8.47
N ILE A 87 -5.96 -1.48 7.37
CA ILE A 87 -6.96 -1.07 6.39
C ILE A 87 -8.06 -2.13 6.23
N ARG A 88 -9.29 -1.67 6.09
CA ARG A 88 -10.44 -2.51 5.74
C ARG A 88 -10.58 -2.62 4.24
N VAL A 89 -10.67 -3.83 3.73
CA VAL A 89 -10.93 -4.11 2.32
C VAL A 89 -12.29 -4.76 2.17
N GLU A 90 -13.11 -4.21 1.29
CA GLU A 90 -14.44 -4.74 0.97
C GLU A 90 -14.40 -5.50 -0.36
N ALA A 91 -15.06 -6.64 -0.42
CA ALA A 91 -15.07 -7.52 -1.59
C ALA A 91 -15.76 -6.88 -2.82
N ALA A 92 -16.65 -5.92 -2.60
CA ALA A 92 -17.38 -5.22 -3.66
C ALA A 92 -17.93 -6.20 -4.72
N LYS A 93 -17.49 -6.08 -5.97
CA LYS A 93 -17.93 -6.94 -7.07
C LYS A 93 -17.42 -8.39 -6.98
N LEU A 94 -16.38 -8.64 -6.20
CA LEU A 94 -15.88 -10.01 -5.94
C LEU A 94 -16.90 -10.85 -5.15
N GLY A 95 -17.75 -10.19 -4.36
CA GLY A 95 -18.76 -10.83 -3.52
C GLY A 95 -18.23 -11.27 -2.17
N SER A 96 -17.20 -12.10 -2.12
CA SER A 96 -16.60 -12.58 -0.86
C SER A 96 -15.12 -12.92 -1.05
N PHE A 97 -14.39 -12.92 0.06
CA PHE A 97 -13.00 -13.41 0.14
C PHE A 97 -12.97 -14.88 0.60
N ASP A 98 -11.87 -15.58 0.28
CA ASP A 98 -11.60 -16.89 0.90
C ASP A 98 -11.10 -16.66 2.33
N THR A 99 -11.77 -17.22 3.32
CA THR A 99 -11.40 -17.11 4.74
C THR A 99 -10.05 -17.70 5.08
N LYS A 100 -9.50 -18.55 4.19
CA LYS A 100 -8.14 -19.10 4.32
C LYS A 100 -7.05 -18.04 4.18
N CYS A 101 -7.39 -16.84 3.69
CA CYS A 101 -6.44 -15.73 3.62
C CYS A 101 -6.01 -15.19 4.99
N VAL A 102 -6.75 -15.51 6.07
CA VAL A 102 -6.39 -15.07 7.43
C VAL A 102 -5.04 -15.64 7.83
N ASN A 103 -4.18 -14.82 8.40
CA ASN A 103 -2.76 -15.06 8.73
C ASN A 103 -1.85 -15.29 7.51
N SER A 104 -2.26 -14.81 6.34
CA SER A 104 -1.44 -14.85 5.12
C SER A 104 -1.22 -13.43 4.60
N ILE A 105 -0.15 -13.27 3.82
CA ILE A 105 0.07 -12.04 3.06
C ILE A 105 -0.92 -12.05 1.89
N VAL A 106 -1.66 -10.95 1.76
CA VAL A 106 -2.69 -10.79 0.72
C VAL A 106 -2.39 -9.54 -0.10
N ARG A 107 -2.41 -9.69 -1.41
CA ARG A 107 -2.31 -8.57 -2.36
C ARG A 107 -3.70 -8.26 -2.92
N VAL A 108 -4.08 -6.99 -2.88
CA VAL A 108 -5.39 -6.50 -3.32
C VAL A 108 -5.23 -5.30 -4.22
N THR A 109 -5.99 -5.29 -5.33
CA THR A 109 -6.16 -4.10 -6.17
C THR A 109 -7.59 -3.59 -6.03
N GLY A 110 -7.75 -2.30 -5.76
CA GLY A 110 -9.05 -1.68 -5.60
C GLY A 110 -8.99 -0.18 -5.47
N THR A 111 -10.13 0.47 -5.38
CA THR A 111 -10.22 1.93 -5.21
C THR A 111 -10.17 2.28 -3.74
N LEU A 112 -9.22 3.14 -3.35
CA LEU A 112 -9.15 3.67 -1.99
C LEU A 112 -10.32 4.61 -1.74
N LYS A 113 -11.04 4.40 -0.64
CA LYS A 113 -12.16 5.25 -0.21
C LYS A 113 -11.94 5.74 1.21
N GLU A 114 -12.16 7.03 1.42
CA GLU A 114 -12.22 7.60 2.76
C GLU A 114 -13.59 7.34 3.37
N GLN A 115 -13.62 6.84 4.59
CA GLN A 115 -14.83 6.77 5.41
C GLN A 115 -14.61 7.55 6.70
N ARG A 116 -15.23 8.70 6.80
CA ARG A 116 -15.20 9.50 8.02
C ARG A 116 -16.17 8.96 9.04
N VAL A 117 -15.70 8.80 10.25
CA VAL A 117 -16.51 8.46 11.42
C VAL A 117 -16.75 9.76 12.20
N ASP A 118 -17.83 10.44 11.86
CA ASP A 118 -18.26 11.63 12.54
C ASP A 118 -19.35 11.32 13.58
N GLU A 119 -19.77 12.32 14.34
CA GLU A 119 -20.80 12.17 15.39
C GLU A 119 -22.13 11.67 14.81
N ALA A 120 -22.51 12.11 13.62
CA ALA A 120 -23.73 11.67 12.98
C ALA A 120 -23.67 10.18 12.61
N TYR A 121 -22.53 9.70 12.14
CA TYR A 121 -22.31 8.29 11.87
C TYR A 121 -22.39 7.45 13.16
N LEU A 122 -21.78 7.92 14.25
CA LEU A 122 -21.82 7.24 15.56
C LEU A 122 -23.24 7.13 16.08
N GLN A 123 -24.04 8.20 16.05
CA GLN A 123 -25.43 8.19 16.44
C GLN A 123 -26.28 7.22 15.61
N GLN A 124 -26.06 7.17 14.30
CA GLN A 124 -26.75 6.22 13.44
C GLN A 124 -26.35 4.78 13.76
N TRP A 125 -25.09 4.54 14.05
CA TRP A 125 -24.57 3.22 14.41
C TRP A 125 -25.15 2.74 15.74
N GLU A 126 -25.17 3.60 16.77
CA GLU A 126 -25.80 3.32 18.06
C GLU A 126 -27.29 3.01 17.92
N SER A 127 -27.99 3.77 17.10
CA SER A 127 -29.42 3.55 16.83
C SER A 127 -29.67 2.17 16.24
N ARG A 128 -28.83 1.73 15.31
CA ARG A 128 -28.91 0.39 14.73
C ARG A 128 -28.63 -0.71 15.75
N LEU A 129 -27.65 -0.52 16.63
CA LEU A 129 -27.35 -1.48 17.69
C LEU A 129 -28.51 -1.62 18.66
N LYS A 130 -29.16 -0.50 19.06
CA LYS A 130 -30.34 -0.49 19.94
C LYS A 130 -31.53 -1.22 19.29
N ALA A 131 -31.77 -0.99 18.00
CA ALA A 131 -32.83 -1.68 17.26
C ALA A 131 -32.60 -3.20 17.22
N THR A 132 -31.38 -3.63 16.89
CA THR A 132 -31.01 -5.06 16.84
C THR A 132 -31.08 -5.73 18.22
N ALA A 133 -30.75 -4.99 19.30
CA ALA A 133 -30.86 -5.50 20.66
C ALA A 133 -32.34 -5.65 21.08
N ALA A 134 -33.21 -4.73 20.67
CA ALA A 134 -34.64 -4.80 20.95
C ALA A 134 -35.32 -5.99 20.25
N GLU A 135 -34.93 -6.31 19.02
CA GLU A 135 -35.44 -7.49 18.30
C GLU A 135 -35.06 -8.81 18.96
N LYS A 136 -33.88 -8.89 19.60
CA LYS A 136 -33.43 -10.11 20.30
C LYS A 136 -34.10 -10.36 21.65
N HIS A 137 -34.72 -9.36 22.25
CA HIS A 137 -35.41 -9.45 23.55
C HIS A 137 -36.94 -9.42 23.43
N GLY A 138 -37.45 -9.48 22.20
CA GLY A 138 -38.88 -9.45 21.91
C GLY A 138 -39.55 -10.79 21.65
N GLU A 139 -38.85 -11.93 21.91
CA GLU A 139 -39.44 -13.28 21.90
C GLU A 139 -39.57 -13.85 23.29
#